data_f296229a02813dbc4f8fede792a03420
#
_entry.id   f296229a02813dbc4f8fede792a03420
#
_cell.length_a   1.000
_cell.length_b   1.000
_cell.length_c   1.000
_cell.angle_alpha   90.00
_cell.angle_beta   90.00
_cell.angle_gamma   90.00
#
_symmetry.space_group_name_H-M   'P 1'
#
loop_
_entity.id
_entity.type
_entity.pdbx_description
1 polymer ?
#
loop_
_entity_poly.entity_id
_entity_poly.type
_entity_poly.pdbx_seq_one_letter_code
_entity_poly.pdbx_strand_id
1 'polypeptide(L)'
;EKIGKDEIRVCVIIAAMLICWILGTWFSFFNIMVVAMVGVGIMMLPGIGVFGWKDFVKEVNWTAFFMLGTLIGLTGLLRTNGVVKWLTSIMDLSSIATSDFVFVFVLALIGFLILIVMPVGPTLVTTLAVPLVAVAAAANMSPVMLICTTVMCATCCFLFPIDVVPLLTYGYGYYEMADMPKSNAIIQVILCLLSAIWLPVICGMLF
;
A
#
# COMPACT_ATOMS: atom_id res chain seq x y z
N GLU A 1 -23.91 -27.32 -2.45
CA GLU A 1 -24.25 -26.91 -1.07
C GLU A 1 -25.26 -25.77 -1.14
N LYS A 2 -26.32 -25.82 -0.32
CA LYS A 2 -27.29 -24.73 -0.29
C LYS A 2 -26.74 -23.60 0.57
N ILE A 3 -26.72 -22.39 0.01
CA ILE A 3 -26.28 -21.18 0.70
C ILE A 3 -27.09 -21.01 1.99
N GLY A 4 -26.41 -20.88 3.12
CA GLY A 4 -27.03 -20.69 4.44
C GLY A 4 -27.60 -19.27 4.59
N LYS A 5 -28.56 -19.10 5.52
CA LYS A 5 -29.16 -17.77 5.79
C LYS A 5 -28.11 -16.76 6.26
N ASP A 6 -27.11 -17.20 7.00
CA ASP A 6 -26.03 -16.33 7.52
C ASP A 6 -25.05 -15.91 6.42
N GLU A 7 -24.77 -16.79 5.45
CA GLU A 7 -23.99 -16.46 4.27
C GLU A 7 -24.67 -15.37 3.41
N ILE A 8 -26.00 -15.47 3.25
CA ILE A 8 -26.77 -14.44 2.52
C ILE A 8 -26.69 -13.11 3.26
N ARG A 9 -26.82 -13.10 4.60
CA ARG A 9 -26.70 -11.87 5.40
C ARG A 9 -25.34 -11.21 5.24
N VAL A 10 -24.26 -12.00 5.32
CA VAL A 10 -22.89 -11.50 5.09
C VAL A 10 -22.77 -10.90 3.70
N CYS A 11 -23.22 -11.61 2.66
CA CYS A 11 -23.17 -11.10 1.28
C CYS A 11 -23.92 -9.77 1.12
N VAL A 12 -25.10 -9.65 1.73
CA VAL A 12 -25.89 -8.40 1.65
C VAL A 12 -25.18 -7.25 2.36
N ILE A 13 -24.61 -7.48 3.54
CA ILE A 13 -23.88 -6.45 4.29
C ILE A 13 -22.64 -6.01 3.52
N ILE A 14 -21.85 -6.96 2.99
CA ILE A 14 -20.65 -6.65 2.18
C ILE A 14 -21.04 -5.88 0.92
N ALA A 15 -22.09 -6.29 0.22
CA ALA A 15 -22.59 -5.58 -0.96
C ALA A 15 -23.00 -4.14 -0.63
N ALA A 16 -23.70 -3.93 0.49
CA ALA A 16 -24.06 -2.59 0.96
C ALA A 16 -22.82 -1.75 1.29
N MET A 17 -21.79 -2.31 1.94
CA MET A 17 -20.54 -1.63 2.22
C MET A 17 -19.81 -1.24 0.92
N LEU A 18 -19.74 -2.13 -0.07
CA LEU A 18 -19.14 -1.84 -1.38
C LEU A 18 -19.87 -0.69 -2.09
N ILE A 19 -21.20 -0.70 -2.07
CA ILE A 19 -22.01 0.42 -2.62
C ILE A 19 -21.68 1.72 -1.89
N CYS A 20 -21.61 1.71 -0.55
CA CYS A 20 -21.24 2.90 0.24
C CYS A 20 -19.84 3.39 -0.09
N TRP A 21 -18.87 2.51 -0.32
CA TRP A 21 -17.51 2.90 -0.71
C TRP A 21 -17.46 3.51 -2.11
N ILE A 22 -18.24 2.97 -3.06
CA ILE A 22 -18.36 3.58 -4.40
C ILE A 22 -19.02 4.96 -4.29
N LEU A 23 -20.10 5.09 -3.51
CA LEU A 23 -20.76 6.38 -3.27
C LEU A 23 -19.86 7.39 -2.54
N GLY A 24 -18.91 6.92 -1.75
CA GLY A 24 -17.89 7.75 -1.08
C GLY A 24 -16.99 8.53 -2.04
N THR A 25 -16.93 8.13 -3.32
CA THR A 25 -16.23 8.90 -4.36
C THR A 25 -16.93 10.24 -4.67
N TRP A 26 -18.25 10.30 -4.53
CA TRP A 26 -19.06 11.51 -4.80
C TRP A 26 -19.51 12.21 -3.53
N PHE A 27 -19.68 11.47 -2.44
CA PHE A 27 -20.21 11.99 -1.17
C PHE A 27 -19.19 11.80 -0.05
N SER A 28 -18.59 12.84 0.45
CA SER A 28 -17.61 12.81 1.55
C SER A 28 -18.15 12.25 2.87
N PHE A 29 -19.48 12.10 3.00
CA PHE A 29 -20.12 11.49 4.15
C PHE A 29 -19.78 10.00 4.30
N PHE A 30 -19.58 9.28 3.20
CA PHE A 30 -19.23 7.85 3.21
C PHE A 30 -17.71 7.64 3.36
N ASN A 31 -17.20 7.93 4.54
CA ASN A 31 -15.80 7.65 4.86
C ASN A 31 -15.56 6.13 4.90
N ILE A 32 -14.49 5.67 4.25
CA ILE A 32 -14.13 4.25 4.13
C ILE A 32 -14.04 3.56 5.50
N MET A 33 -13.42 4.22 6.48
CA MET A 33 -13.23 3.66 7.82
C MET A 33 -14.57 3.58 8.58
N VAL A 34 -15.40 4.62 8.48
CA VAL A 34 -16.71 4.66 9.14
C VAL A 34 -17.63 3.59 8.59
N VAL A 35 -17.68 3.44 7.26
CA VAL A 35 -18.48 2.41 6.60
C VAL A 35 -18.02 1.01 7.02
N ALA A 36 -16.71 0.77 7.10
CA ALA A 36 -16.17 -0.52 7.55
C ALA A 36 -16.56 -0.82 9.01
N MET A 37 -16.41 0.16 9.93
CA MET A 37 -16.78 -0.01 11.34
C MET A 37 -18.26 -0.25 11.52
N VAL A 38 -19.10 0.48 10.80
CA VAL A 38 -20.56 0.29 10.83
C VAL A 38 -20.94 -1.09 10.29
N GLY A 39 -20.31 -1.54 9.19
CA GLY A 39 -20.54 -2.86 8.62
C GLY A 39 -20.22 -3.99 9.61
N VAL A 40 -19.05 -3.93 10.27
CA VAL A 40 -18.68 -4.89 11.32
C VAL A 40 -19.65 -4.79 12.50
N GLY A 41 -20.04 -3.59 12.91
CA GLY A 41 -21.02 -3.38 13.97
C GLY A 41 -22.37 -4.04 13.65
N ILE A 42 -22.87 -3.92 12.41
CA ILE A 42 -24.12 -4.57 11.96
C ILE A 42 -23.97 -6.10 12.01
N MET A 43 -22.82 -6.64 11.61
CA MET A 43 -22.56 -8.09 11.66
C MET A 43 -22.55 -8.65 13.09
N MET A 44 -22.37 -7.79 14.11
CA MET A 44 -22.36 -8.17 15.53
C MET A 44 -23.71 -7.92 16.24
N LEU A 45 -24.69 -7.28 15.59
CA LEU A 45 -25.97 -6.96 16.21
C LEU A 45 -26.78 -8.23 16.54
N PRO A 46 -27.36 -8.33 17.75
CA PRO A 46 -28.20 -9.46 18.10
C PRO A 46 -29.45 -9.54 17.19
N GLY A 47 -29.70 -10.70 16.61
CA GLY A 47 -30.84 -10.98 15.72
C GLY A 47 -30.60 -10.78 14.22
N ILE A 48 -29.72 -9.85 13.82
CA ILE A 48 -29.35 -9.61 12.41
C ILE A 48 -27.92 -10.11 12.15
N GLY A 49 -27.08 -10.01 13.17
CA GLY A 49 -25.67 -10.35 13.09
C GLY A 49 -25.40 -11.84 12.86
N VAL A 50 -24.22 -12.12 12.40
CA VAL A 50 -23.74 -13.46 12.01
C VAL A 50 -22.79 -14.04 13.05
N PHE A 51 -22.12 -13.17 13.84
CA PHE A 51 -21.18 -13.58 14.87
C PHE A 51 -21.27 -12.69 16.12
N GLY A 52 -20.90 -13.28 17.27
CA GLY A 52 -20.88 -12.57 18.54
C GLY A 52 -19.51 -11.99 18.89
N TRP A 53 -19.47 -11.18 19.97
CA TRP A 53 -18.20 -10.60 20.47
C TRP A 53 -17.14 -11.66 20.77
N LYS A 54 -17.55 -12.82 21.31
CA LYS A 54 -16.61 -13.91 21.62
C LYS A 54 -15.95 -14.50 20.38
N ASP A 55 -16.73 -14.65 19.31
CA ASP A 55 -16.26 -15.18 18.03
C ASP A 55 -15.32 -14.17 17.37
N PHE A 56 -15.69 -12.88 17.38
CA PHE A 56 -14.85 -11.79 16.90
C PHE A 56 -13.48 -11.77 17.59
N VAL A 57 -13.46 -11.79 18.92
CA VAL A 57 -12.19 -11.76 19.69
C VAL A 57 -11.31 -12.97 19.40
N LYS A 58 -11.93 -14.13 19.17
CA LYS A 58 -11.21 -15.40 18.91
C LYS A 58 -10.63 -15.45 17.50
N GLU A 59 -11.37 -14.99 16.50
CA GLU A 59 -11.00 -15.14 15.09
C GLU A 59 -10.15 -13.97 14.56
N VAL A 60 -10.14 -12.80 15.25
CA VAL A 60 -9.29 -11.67 14.86
C VAL A 60 -7.81 -11.99 15.09
N ASN A 61 -7.01 -11.79 14.06
CA ASN A 61 -5.56 -11.84 14.20
C ASN A 61 -5.02 -10.59 14.92
N TRP A 62 -5.02 -10.64 16.25
CA TRP A 62 -4.57 -9.53 17.10
C TRP A 62 -3.11 -9.17 16.88
N THR A 63 -2.26 -10.15 16.55
CA THR A 63 -0.86 -9.89 16.23
C THR A 63 -0.75 -8.98 15.00
N ALA A 64 -1.45 -9.31 13.93
CA ALA A 64 -1.47 -8.47 12.72
C ALA A 64 -2.05 -7.09 13.00
N PHE A 65 -3.13 -7.00 13.79
CA PHE A 65 -3.76 -5.73 14.17
C PHE A 65 -2.78 -4.79 14.91
N PHE A 66 -2.09 -5.30 15.93
CA PHE A 66 -1.13 -4.49 16.68
C PHE A 66 0.13 -4.17 15.87
N MET A 67 0.64 -5.09 15.07
CA MET A 67 1.77 -4.84 14.18
C MET A 67 1.45 -3.73 13.18
N LEU A 68 0.28 -3.78 12.52
CA LEU A 68 -0.15 -2.72 11.60
C LEU A 68 -0.27 -1.37 12.29
N GLY A 69 -0.92 -1.31 13.45
CA GLY A 69 -1.04 -0.07 14.22
C GLY A 69 0.32 0.51 14.60
N THR A 70 1.26 -0.33 15.02
CA THR A 70 2.62 0.08 15.37
C THR A 70 3.40 0.59 14.17
N LEU A 71 3.31 -0.10 13.01
CA LEU A 71 3.98 0.31 11.77
C LEU A 71 3.44 1.65 11.25
N ILE A 72 2.13 1.85 11.27
CA ILE A 72 1.51 3.12 10.89
C ILE A 72 1.96 4.24 11.82
N GLY A 73 1.98 4.00 13.14
CA GLY A 73 2.45 4.95 14.13
C GLY A 73 3.93 5.29 13.95
N LEU A 74 4.79 4.29 13.76
CA LEU A 74 6.23 4.47 13.51
C LEU A 74 6.46 5.29 12.24
N THR A 75 5.77 4.96 11.16
CA THR A 75 5.87 5.70 9.89
C THR A 75 5.45 7.16 10.07
N GLY A 76 4.39 7.42 10.83
CA GLY A 76 3.99 8.77 11.20
C GLY A 76 5.08 9.54 11.96
N LEU A 77 5.73 8.90 12.93
CA LEU A 77 6.85 9.48 13.69
C LEU A 77 8.07 9.76 12.80
N LEU A 78 8.44 8.85 11.90
CA LEU A 78 9.56 9.05 10.96
C LEU A 78 9.30 10.26 10.06
N ARG A 79 8.06 10.43 9.61
CA ARG A 79 7.65 11.57 8.78
C ARG A 79 7.71 12.89 9.57
N THR A 80 7.15 12.94 10.78
CA THR A 80 7.10 14.17 11.60
C THR A 80 8.49 14.61 12.08
N ASN A 81 9.39 13.66 12.34
CA ASN A 81 10.76 13.94 12.77
C ASN A 81 11.72 14.23 11.59
N GLY A 82 11.21 14.35 10.37
CA GLY A 82 12.01 14.78 9.23
C GLY A 82 12.98 13.74 8.68
N VAL A 83 12.93 12.49 9.16
CA VAL A 83 13.79 11.39 8.66
C VAL A 83 13.60 11.19 7.15
N VAL A 84 12.38 11.34 6.67
CA VAL A 84 12.07 11.22 5.23
C VAL A 84 12.69 12.35 4.44
N LYS A 85 12.63 13.59 4.94
CA LYS A 85 13.28 14.75 4.29
C LYS A 85 14.78 14.58 4.25
N TRP A 86 15.37 14.04 5.32
CA TRP A 86 16.78 13.73 5.37
C TRP A 86 17.16 12.65 4.35
N LEU A 87 16.40 11.55 4.25
CA LEU A 87 16.62 10.51 3.25
C LEU A 87 16.54 11.07 1.83
N THR A 88 15.54 11.88 1.51
CA THR A 88 15.42 12.48 0.18
C THR A 88 16.52 13.52 -0.11
N SER A 89 17.08 14.20 0.90
CA SER A 89 18.16 15.18 0.71
C SER A 89 19.52 14.54 0.42
N ILE A 90 19.76 13.30 0.88
CA ILE A 90 21.00 12.55 0.58
C ILE A 90 20.96 12.01 -0.85
N MET A 91 19.76 11.80 -1.39
CA MET A 91 19.56 11.24 -2.70
C MET A 91 19.57 12.37 -3.74
N ASP A 92 20.75 12.69 -4.24
CA ASP A 92 20.90 13.60 -5.38
C ASP A 92 20.40 12.92 -6.66
N LEU A 93 19.08 12.89 -6.82
CA LEU A 93 18.39 12.27 -7.94
C LEU A 93 18.63 13.03 -9.26
N SER A 94 19.04 14.31 -9.18
CA SER A 94 19.27 15.13 -10.37
C SER A 94 20.51 14.69 -11.14
N SER A 95 21.50 14.12 -10.46
CA SER A 95 22.74 13.62 -11.08
C SER A 95 22.55 12.32 -11.88
N ILE A 96 21.44 11.60 -11.65
CA ILE A 96 21.13 10.29 -12.25
C ILE A 96 20.28 10.43 -13.52
N ALA A 97 19.79 11.62 -13.83
CA ALA A 97 18.90 11.91 -14.96
C ALA A 97 19.61 11.84 -16.34
N THR A 98 20.27 10.70 -16.61
CA THR A 98 20.97 10.47 -17.89
C THR A 98 20.01 9.97 -18.98
N SER A 99 18.98 9.20 -18.59
CA SER A 99 17.89 8.72 -19.45
C SER A 99 16.69 8.35 -18.61
N ASP A 100 15.48 8.46 -19.19
CA ASP A 100 14.22 8.13 -18.51
C ASP A 100 14.22 6.69 -17.96
N PHE A 101 14.77 5.75 -18.74
CA PHE A 101 14.88 4.35 -18.31
C PHE A 101 15.74 4.20 -17.05
N VAL A 102 16.95 4.76 -17.07
CA VAL A 102 17.89 4.64 -15.92
C VAL A 102 17.31 5.35 -14.71
N PHE A 103 16.71 6.51 -14.90
CA PHE A 103 16.11 7.26 -13.82
C PHE A 103 14.96 6.50 -13.15
N VAL A 104 14.00 5.99 -13.94
CA VAL A 104 12.86 5.21 -13.44
C VAL A 104 13.33 3.94 -12.74
N PHE A 105 14.33 3.25 -13.30
CA PHE A 105 14.89 2.04 -12.69
C PHE A 105 15.51 2.31 -11.32
N VAL A 106 16.37 3.33 -11.23
CA VAL A 106 17.02 3.73 -9.98
C VAL A 106 15.98 4.23 -8.98
N LEU A 107 15.02 5.05 -9.41
CA LEU A 107 13.93 5.53 -8.55
C LEU A 107 13.09 4.37 -8.00
N ALA A 108 12.82 3.35 -8.81
CA ALA A 108 12.11 2.16 -8.36
C ALA A 108 12.90 1.39 -7.30
N LEU A 109 14.19 1.15 -7.51
CA LEU A 109 15.07 0.51 -6.52
C LEU A 109 15.09 1.29 -5.19
N ILE A 110 15.23 2.59 -5.27
CA ILE A 110 15.23 3.48 -4.12
C ILE A 110 13.87 3.44 -3.40
N GLY A 111 12.75 3.48 -4.13
CA GLY A 111 11.43 3.36 -3.58
C GLY A 111 11.24 2.07 -2.78
N PHE A 112 11.75 0.96 -3.26
CA PHE A 112 11.73 -0.31 -2.53
C PHE A 112 12.61 -0.30 -1.28
N LEU A 113 13.79 0.33 -1.33
CA LEU A 113 14.64 0.48 -0.13
C LEU A 113 13.97 1.35 0.93
N ILE A 114 13.31 2.43 0.52
CA ILE A 114 12.56 3.29 1.46
C ILE A 114 11.39 2.52 2.08
N LEU A 115 10.71 1.64 1.33
CA LEU A 115 9.62 0.82 1.87
C LEU A 115 10.07 -0.17 2.94
N ILE A 116 11.34 -0.57 2.98
CA ILE A 116 11.88 -1.37 4.10
C ILE A 116 11.86 -0.56 5.41
N VAL A 117 12.13 0.75 5.31
CA VAL A 117 12.14 1.65 6.47
C VAL A 117 10.74 2.18 6.80
N MET A 118 9.95 2.44 5.76
CA MET A 118 8.59 3.00 5.86
C MET A 118 7.59 2.08 5.16
N PRO A 119 7.16 0.99 5.80
CA PRO A 119 6.38 -0.08 5.17
C PRO A 119 4.89 0.29 4.99
N VAL A 120 4.61 1.50 4.55
CA VAL A 120 3.26 1.99 4.26
C VAL A 120 3.24 2.67 2.89
N GLY A 121 2.79 1.95 1.88
CA GLY A 121 2.79 2.40 0.48
C GLY A 121 2.19 3.78 0.24
N PRO A 122 0.98 4.11 0.70
CA PRO A 122 0.39 5.44 0.54
C PRO A 122 1.23 6.57 1.16
N THR A 123 1.94 6.29 2.26
CA THR A 123 2.83 7.28 2.90
C THR A 123 4.07 7.53 2.05
N LEU A 124 4.64 6.50 1.41
CA LEU A 124 5.74 6.65 0.47
C LEU A 124 5.33 7.62 -0.65
N VAL A 125 4.20 7.36 -1.32
CA VAL A 125 3.72 8.17 -2.44
C VAL A 125 3.51 9.62 -2.01
N THR A 126 2.77 9.86 -0.94
CA THR A 126 2.47 11.23 -0.47
C THR A 126 3.72 12.00 -0.02
N THR A 127 4.74 11.29 0.46
CA THR A 127 5.99 11.89 0.92
C THR A 127 6.91 12.25 -0.23
N LEU A 128 7.03 11.36 -1.22
CA LEU A 128 7.91 11.57 -2.37
C LEU A 128 7.26 12.43 -3.48
N ALA A 129 5.95 12.58 -3.52
CA ALA A 129 5.27 13.29 -4.59
C ALA A 129 5.83 14.72 -4.79
N VAL A 130 5.94 15.51 -3.71
CA VAL A 130 6.41 16.91 -3.81
C VAL A 130 7.87 17.01 -4.28
N PRO A 131 8.85 16.30 -3.68
CA PRO A 131 10.22 16.33 -4.16
C PRO A 131 10.37 15.77 -5.58
N LEU A 132 9.59 14.76 -5.97
CA LEU A 132 9.66 14.19 -7.32
C LEU A 132 9.14 15.16 -8.39
N VAL A 133 8.12 15.98 -8.09
CA VAL A 133 7.68 17.03 -9.00
C VAL A 133 8.81 18.06 -9.23
N ALA A 134 9.53 18.43 -8.18
CA ALA A 134 10.65 19.36 -8.30
C ALA A 134 11.81 18.74 -9.10
N VAL A 135 12.14 17.47 -8.88
CA VAL A 135 13.15 16.74 -9.65
C VAL A 135 12.74 16.58 -11.12
N ALA A 136 11.49 16.27 -11.39
CA ALA A 136 10.95 16.19 -12.75
C ALA A 136 11.14 17.50 -13.51
N ALA A 137 10.81 18.62 -12.87
CA ALA A 137 11.01 19.94 -13.46
C ALA A 137 12.51 20.25 -13.74
N ALA A 138 13.39 19.87 -12.81
CA ALA A 138 14.85 20.07 -12.97
C ALA A 138 15.45 19.18 -14.07
N ALA A 139 14.96 17.94 -14.20
CA ALA A 139 15.43 16.97 -15.17
C ALA A 139 14.70 17.03 -16.53
N ASN A 140 13.74 17.95 -16.68
CA ASN A 140 12.88 18.04 -17.86
C ASN A 140 12.14 16.74 -18.21
N MET A 141 11.68 16.02 -17.16
CA MET A 141 10.97 14.74 -17.24
C MET A 141 9.50 14.92 -16.87
N SER A 142 8.65 13.97 -17.28
CA SER A 142 7.24 13.98 -16.87
C SER A 142 7.08 13.70 -15.37
N PRO A 143 6.47 14.59 -14.57
CA PRO A 143 6.22 14.33 -13.16
C PRO A 143 5.26 13.15 -12.95
N VAL A 144 4.35 12.90 -13.90
CA VAL A 144 3.43 11.75 -13.87
C VAL A 144 4.19 10.44 -13.89
N MET A 145 5.21 10.32 -14.74
CA MET A 145 6.07 9.14 -14.84
C MET A 145 6.73 8.82 -13.49
N LEU A 146 7.28 9.81 -12.81
CA LEU A 146 7.97 9.63 -11.54
C LEU A 146 7.00 9.27 -10.41
N ILE A 147 5.83 9.89 -10.38
CA ILE A 147 4.79 9.56 -9.40
C ILE A 147 4.26 8.15 -9.66
N CYS A 148 4.00 7.77 -10.91
CA CYS A 148 3.57 6.41 -11.25
C CYS A 148 4.61 5.36 -10.84
N THR A 149 5.91 5.64 -10.97
CA THR A 149 6.97 4.76 -10.48
C THR A 149 6.85 4.51 -8.98
N THR A 150 6.62 5.57 -8.17
CA THR A 150 6.46 5.41 -6.72
C THR A 150 5.18 4.69 -6.34
N VAL A 151 4.10 4.87 -7.10
CA VAL A 151 2.85 4.12 -6.92
C VAL A 151 3.06 2.64 -7.20
N MET A 152 3.76 2.29 -8.28
CA MET A 152 4.10 0.89 -8.60
C MET A 152 4.94 0.26 -7.48
N CYS A 153 5.94 0.96 -6.95
CA CYS A 153 6.71 0.49 -5.79
C CYS A 153 5.82 0.30 -4.56
N ALA A 154 4.94 1.26 -4.29
CA ALA A 154 4.06 1.25 -3.11
C ALA A 154 3.07 0.09 -3.10
N THR A 155 2.65 -0.39 -4.28
CA THR A 155 1.69 -1.49 -4.42
C THR A 155 2.35 -2.87 -4.53
N CYS A 156 3.65 -2.93 -4.79
CA CYS A 156 4.40 -4.15 -5.11
C CYS A 156 5.54 -4.45 -4.13
N CYS A 157 5.38 -4.14 -2.85
CA CYS A 157 6.40 -4.43 -1.83
C CYS A 157 6.28 -5.88 -1.33
N PHE A 158 7.10 -6.77 -1.88
CA PHE A 158 7.09 -8.20 -1.55
C PHE A 158 8.37 -8.68 -0.87
N LEU A 159 9.33 -7.79 -0.57
CA LEU A 159 10.63 -8.23 -0.07
C LEU A 159 10.55 -8.77 1.37
N PHE A 160 9.79 -8.11 2.23
CA PHE A 160 9.58 -8.55 3.61
C PHE A 160 8.09 -8.49 3.96
N PRO A 161 7.61 -9.31 4.93
CA PRO A 161 6.22 -9.27 5.38
C PRO A 161 5.97 -8.09 6.35
N ILE A 162 6.35 -6.91 5.96
CA ILE A 162 6.21 -5.67 6.74
C ILE A 162 5.11 -4.75 6.21
N ASP A 163 4.62 -4.98 5.00
CA ASP A 163 3.44 -4.32 4.48
C ASP A 163 2.15 -5.05 4.93
N VAL A 164 1.02 -4.38 4.81
CA VAL A 164 -0.30 -4.85 5.31
C VAL A 164 -0.66 -6.24 4.80
N VAL A 165 -0.54 -6.48 3.50
CA VAL A 165 -0.99 -7.73 2.87
C VAL A 165 -0.08 -8.92 3.25
N PRO A 166 1.25 -8.84 3.08
CA PRO A 166 2.14 -9.91 3.52
C PRO A 166 2.06 -10.17 5.01
N LEU A 167 1.86 -9.12 5.83
CA LEU A 167 1.78 -9.27 7.27
C LEU A 167 0.57 -10.07 7.73
N LEU A 168 -0.59 -9.88 7.07
CA LEU A 168 -1.78 -10.67 7.35
C LEU A 168 -1.54 -12.17 7.09
N THR A 169 -0.91 -12.51 5.96
CA THR A 169 -0.61 -13.90 5.61
C THR A 169 0.50 -14.50 6.48
N TYR A 170 1.50 -13.70 6.87
CA TYR A 170 2.55 -14.11 7.80
C TYR A 170 2.00 -14.53 9.16
N GLY A 171 0.96 -13.86 9.64
CA GLY A 171 0.31 -14.19 10.91
C GLY A 171 -0.29 -15.60 10.99
N TYR A 172 -0.49 -16.27 9.84
CA TYR A 172 -0.93 -17.69 9.80
C TYR A 172 0.21 -18.70 9.93
N GLY A 173 1.48 -18.28 9.91
CA GLY A 173 2.64 -19.15 10.13
C GLY A 173 2.99 -20.08 8.97
N TYR A 174 2.54 -19.82 7.75
CA TYR A 174 2.82 -20.67 6.57
C TYR A 174 4.23 -20.51 6.02
N TYR A 175 4.95 -19.45 6.35
CA TYR A 175 6.30 -19.17 5.88
C TYR A 175 7.08 -18.35 6.92
N GLU A 176 8.40 -18.42 6.85
CA GLU A 176 9.29 -17.62 7.70
C GLU A 176 9.62 -16.26 7.06
N MET A 177 10.04 -15.29 7.88
CA MET A 177 10.40 -13.94 7.42
C MET A 177 11.52 -13.97 6.36
N ALA A 178 12.44 -14.95 6.44
CA ALA A 178 13.55 -15.09 5.52
C ALA A 178 13.19 -15.73 4.17
N ASP A 179 12.02 -16.33 4.05
CA ASP A 179 11.59 -17.00 2.80
C ASP A 179 11.11 -15.99 1.75
N MET A 180 10.52 -14.90 2.18
CA MET A 180 10.05 -13.85 1.26
C MET A 180 11.19 -13.21 0.44
N PRO A 181 12.31 -12.76 1.04
CA PRO A 181 13.42 -12.24 0.27
C PRO A 181 13.99 -13.23 -0.74
N LYS A 182 14.11 -14.51 -0.36
CA LYS A 182 14.64 -15.56 -1.25
C LYS A 182 13.79 -15.77 -2.50
N SER A 183 12.47 -15.80 -2.32
CA SER A 183 11.53 -16.03 -3.44
C SER A 183 11.24 -14.75 -4.23
N ASN A 184 11.16 -13.61 -3.57
CA ASN A 184 10.62 -12.38 -4.16
C ASN A 184 11.67 -11.38 -4.63
N ALA A 185 12.96 -11.51 -4.25
CA ALA A 185 14.02 -10.61 -4.69
C ALA A 185 14.12 -10.52 -6.22
N ILE A 186 14.01 -11.65 -6.91
CA ILE A 186 14.05 -11.70 -8.37
C ILE A 186 12.81 -11.00 -8.96
N ILE A 187 11.63 -11.25 -8.41
CA ILE A 187 10.37 -10.61 -8.82
C ILE A 187 10.48 -9.09 -8.67
N GLN A 188 11.08 -8.63 -7.58
CA GLN A 188 11.28 -7.22 -7.29
C GLN A 188 12.14 -6.53 -8.37
N VAL A 189 13.26 -7.17 -8.76
CA VAL A 189 14.12 -6.66 -9.83
C VAL A 189 13.40 -6.65 -11.17
N ILE A 190 12.62 -7.69 -11.46
CA ILE A 190 11.81 -7.76 -12.69
C ILE A 190 10.79 -6.62 -12.71
N LEU A 191 10.13 -6.31 -11.60
CA LEU A 191 9.19 -5.19 -11.51
C LEU A 191 9.87 -3.84 -11.70
N CYS A 192 11.08 -3.64 -11.19
CA CYS A 192 11.87 -2.43 -11.47
C CYS A 192 12.17 -2.29 -12.96
N LEU A 193 12.58 -3.38 -13.62
CA LEU A 193 12.86 -3.39 -15.06
C LEU A 193 11.59 -3.13 -15.88
N LEU A 194 10.49 -3.80 -15.56
CA LEU A 194 9.20 -3.58 -16.21
C LEU A 194 8.73 -2.14 -16.08
N SER A 195 8.83 -1.56 -14.88
CA SER A 195 8.47 -0.15 -14.65
C SER A 195 9.34 0.78 -15.48
N ALA A 196 10.66 0.52 -15.56
CA ALA A 196 11.61 1.33 -16.30
C ALA A 196 11.41 1.27 -17.84
N ILE A 197 10.92 0.14 -18.35
CA ILE A 197 10.59 -0.01 -19.78
C ILE A 197 9.22 0.58 -20.09
N TRP A 198 8.23 0.24 -19.27
CA TRP A 198 6.82 0.50 -19.58
C TRP A 198 6.38 1.93 -19.32
N LEU A 199 6.81 2.52 -18.18
CA LEU A 199 6.36 3.86 -17.81
C LEU A 199 6.84 4.97 -18.76
N PRO A 200 8.10 5.02 -19.22
CA PRO A 200 8.52 6.01 -20.19
C PRO A 200 7.74 5.90 -21.52
N VAL A 201 7.46 4.67 -21.97
CA VAL A 201 6.70 4.44 -23.21
C VAL A 201 5.26 4.93 -23.07
N ILE A 202 4.57 4.54 -22.00
CA ILE A 202 3.18 4.96 -21.78
C ILE A 202 3.07 6.47 -21.56
N CYS A 203 3.92 7.03 -20.72
CA CYS A 203 3.88 8.47 -20.45
C CYS A 203 4.23 9.28 -21.71
N GLY A 204 5.16 8.80 -22.54
CA GLY A 204 5.46 9.42 -23.83
C GLY A 204 4.36 9.30 -24.89
N MET A 205 3.40 8.34 -24.73
CA MET A 205 2.23 8.21 -25.60
C MET A 205 1.04 9.05 -25.14
N LEU A 206 0.93 9.30 -23.84
CA LEU A 206 -0.26 9.94 -23.23
C LEU A 206 -0.07 11.43 -22.93
N PHE A 207 1.15 11.85 -22.72
CA PHE A 207 1.55 13.21 -22.30
C PHE A 207 2.75 13.73 -23.13
#